data_e2634756364b2d10e4016b0f1cce6aa6
#
_entry.id   e2634756364b2d10e4016b0f1cce6aa6
#
_cell.length_a   1.000
_cell.length_b   1.000
_cell.length_c   1.000
_cell.angle_alpha   90.00
_cell.angle_beta   90.00
_cell.angle_gamma   90.00
#
_symmetry.space_group_name_H-M   'P 1'
#
loop_
_entity.id
_entity.type
_entity.pdbx_description
1 polymer ?
#
loop_
_entity_poly.entity_id
_entity_poly.type
_entity_poly.pdbx_seq_one_letter_code
_entity_poly.pdbx_strand_id
1 'polypeptide(L)'
;ARLAAVAYDALVVRRAATAFARTSKKTRFEQERPSSPALAQSPSPSKKNVNALCFDLARTDLGNAICSWRDFDAIALDTAMRAAIGKEPIADADADATKETPAPRVSGILQKTTLAAMEHLGLFEKVPAIKKQNVANFLKALEKQYASPEYHSAVHAADVVQAVLFILAPTGLESDLVHRIDPNAVFALLIAASAHDVGHPGLNNAFLCNTEDPRAARWNDVSVNENGHLHVCLSLLKEHKVFDGLPENLRKQCKATIGRLILSTDMAHHTRLVEEFVDVAANAIEAANLGGGGGNYCGSFAHHNRDDGSRIANWKDPTLALCFVLHCADISNPARPWSTAREWGRRVTEEFHKQGDCERARGVPVAALNDRNASGDVDKTTAANQAAFLEYVVEPT
;
A
#
# COMPACT_ATOMS: atom_id res chain seq x y z
N ALA A 1 -4.29 4.67 23.97
CA ALA A 1 -3.98 3.24 24.20
C ALA A 1 -3.92 2.42 22.90
N ARG A 2 -4.66 2.75 21.84
CA ARG A 2 -4.73 1.95 20.59
C ARG A 2 -3.87 2.48 19.45
N LEU A 3 -3.52 3.77 19.39
CA LEU A 3 -2.36 4.25 18.63
C LEU A 3 -1.06 3.65 19.19
N ALA A 4 -1.01 3.42 20.52
CA ALA A 4 0.05 2.62 21.13
C ALA A 4 -0.01 1.13 20.74
N ALA A 5 -1.17 0.57 20.37
CA ALA A 5 -1.26 -0.80 19.84
C ALA A 5 -0.85 -0.86 18.36
N VAL A 6 -1.19 0.12 17.53
CA VAL A 6 -0.65 0.25 16.17
C VAL A 6 0.86 0.51 16.22
N ALA A 7 1.33 1.36 17.17
CA ALA A 7 2.75 1.53 17.48
C ALA A 7 3.37 0.27 18.11
N TYR A 8 2.60 -0.55 18.86
CA TYR A 8 3.06 -1.81 19.42
C TYR A 8 3.16 -2.90 18.35
N ASP A 9 2.25 -2.95 17.38
CA ASP A 9 2.34 -3.86 16.25
C ASP A 9 3.44 -3.41 15.27
N ALA A 10 3.65 -2.11 15.09
CA ALA A 10 4.85 -1.55 14.48
C ALA A 10 6.13 -1.92 15.29
N LEU A 11 6.05 -1.95 16.63
CA LEU A 11 7.14 -2.40 17.51
C LEU A 11 7.38 -3.92 17.41
N VAL A 12 6.36 -4.73 17.13
CA VAL A 12 6.48 -6.17 16.85
C VAL A 12 7.12 -6.38 15.48
N VAL A 13 6.74 -5.59 14.48
CA VAL A 13 7.41 -5.52 13.16
C VAL A 13 8.87 -5.06 13.33
N ARG A 14 9.11 -4.03 14.15
CA ARG A 14 10.44 -3.55 14.54
C ARG A 14 11.28 -4.63 15.23
N ARG A 15 10.71 -5.42 16.15
CA ARG A 15 11.39 -6.53 16.80
C ARG A 15 11.72 -7.66 15.84
N ALA A 16 10.83 -7.96 14.89
CA ALA A 16 11.06 -8.94 13.85
C ALA A 16 12.17 -8.48 12.88
N ALA A 17 12.15 -7.21 12.45
CA ALA A 17 13.19 -6.60 11.61
C ALA A 17 14.55 -6.53 12.35
N THR A 18 14.55 -6.19 13.65
CA THR A 18 15.77 -6.13 14.46
C THR A 18 16.34 -7.54 14.73
N ALA A 19 15.48 -8.56 14.91
CA ALA A 19 15.91 -9.96 15.03
C ALA A 19 16.53 -10.45 13.72
N PHE A 20 15.97 -10.06 12.56
CA PHE A 20 16.49 -10.36 11.24
C PHE A 20 17.85 -9.67 10.97
N ALA A 21 17.98 -8.38 11.29
CA ALA A 21 19.25 -7.66 11.16
C ALA A 21 20.35 -8.22 12.07
N ARG A 22 19.98 -8.71 13.27
CA ARG A 22 20.93 -9.39 14.19
C ARG A 22 21.36 -10.76 13.69
N THR A 23 20.50 -11.54 13.05
CA THR A 23 20.86 -12.80 12.41
C THR A 23 21.76 -12.58 11.20
N SER A 24 21.53 -11.55 10.40
CA SER A 24 22.40 -11.18 9.27
C SER A 24 23.80 -10.73 9.70
N LYS A 25 23.94 -10.06 10.87
CA LYS A 25 25.26 -9.70 11.44
C LYS A 25 25.99 -10.90 12.07
N LYS A 26 25.26 -11.92 12.54
CA LYS A 26 25.85 -13.11 13.16
C LYS A 26 26.46 -14.08 12.15
N THR A 27 26.00 -14.09 10.91
CA THR A 27 26.54 -14.93 9.83
C THR A 27 27.89 -14.45 9.28
N ARG A 28 28.45 -13.34 9.78
CA ARG A 28 29.78 -12.83 9.37
C ARG A 28 30.94 -13.35 10.23
N PHE A 29 30.66 -14.09 11.31
CA PHE A 29 31.64 -14.75 12.14
C PHE A 29 31.18 -16.18 12.46
N GLU A 30 31.60 -17.12 11.65
CA GLU A 30 31.83 -18.52 11.98
C GLU A 30 31.78 -19.38 10.71
N GLN A 31 32.92 -19.45 10.02
CA GLN A 31 33.25 -20.59 9.18
C GLN A 31 33.88 -21.63 10.08
N GLU A 32 33.10 -22.56 10.57
CA GLU A 32 33.58 -23.90 10.90
C GLU A 32 32.38 -24.88 10.74
N ARG A 33 32.58 -25.90 9.89
CA ARG A 33 31.58 -26.93 9.61
C ARG A 33 31.53 -27.97 10.75
N PRO A 34 30.33 -28.45 11.04
CA PRO A 34 30.12 -29.87 11.09
C PRO A 34 28.94 -30.35 10.22
N SER A 35 29.07 -31.57 9.77
CA SER A 35 28.22 -32.38 8.91
C SER A 35 26.74 -32.42 9.30
N SER A 36 25.87 -32.33 8.25
CA SER A 36 24.42 -32.35 8.26
C SER A 36 23.78 -33.64 8.85
N PRO A 37 22.59 -33.45 9.44
CA PRO A 37 21.50 -34.38 9.21
C PRO A 37 20.45 -33.74 8.27
N ALA A 38 19.91 -34.56 7.38
CA ALA A 38 18.94 -34.20 6.38
C ALA A 38 17.69 -33.54 7.01
N LEU A 39 17.43 -32.27 6.68
CA LEU A 39 16.17 -31.59 6.95
C LEU A 39 15.13 -32.08 5.95
N ALA A 40 14.08 -32.70 6.47
CA ALA A 40 12.91 -33.08 5.72
C ALA A 40 12.35 -31.88 4.94
N GLN A 41 12.23 -32.03 3.65
CA GLN A 41 11.59 -31.08 2.74
C GLN A 41 10.13 -30.90 3.16
N SER A 42 9.74 -29.68 3.56
CA SER A 42 8.34 -29.32 3.64
C SER A 42 7.70 -29.45 2.26
N PRO A 43 6.51 -30.06 2.13
CA PRO A 43 5.87 -30.24 0.84
C PRO A 43 5.56 -28.88 0.21
N SER A 44 6.06 -28.66 -1.00
CA SER A 44 5.63 -27.55 -1.84
C SER A 44 4.11 -27.66 -2.06
N PRO A 45 3.34 -26.54 -2.02
CA PRO A 45 1.90 -26.58 -2.25
C PRO A 45 1.62 -27.23 -3.61
N SER A 46 0.84 -28.29 -3.61
CA SER A 46 0.54 -29.04 -4.82
C SER A 46 -0.21 -28.14 -5.80
N LYS A 47 0.16 -28.19 -7.11
CA LYS A 47 -0.50 -27.46 -8.21
C LYS A 47 -2.04 -27.63 -8.28
N LYS A 48 -2.60 -28.61 -7.56
CA LYS A 48 -4.05 -28.83 -7.44
C LYS A 48 -4.77 -27.79 -6.57
N ASN A 49 -4.12 -27.20 -5.55
CA ASN A 49 -4.75 -26.20 -4.69
C ASN A 49 -4.84 -24.82 -5.33
N VAL A 50 -3.91 -24.45 -6.20
CA VAL A 50 -3.93 -23.14 -6.88
C VAL A 50 -5.14 -23.01 -7.84
N ASN A 51 -5.55 -24.09 -8.49
CA ASN A 51 -6.70 -24.09 -9.41
C ASN A 51 -8.06 -24.10 -8.68
N ALA A 52 -8.14 -24.66 -7.47
CA ALA A 52 -9.34 -24.58 -6.63
C ALA A 52 -9.54 -23.17 -6.04
N LEU A 53 -8.45 -22.50 -5.63
CA LEU A 53 -8.49 -21.10 -5.18
C LEU A 53 -9.02 -20.14 -6.26
N CYS A 54 -8.73 -20.38 -7.54
CA CYS A 54 -9.14 -19.49 -8.62
C CYS A 54 -10.64 -19.46 -8.92
N PHE A 55 -11.39 -20.51 -8.62
CA PHE A 55 -12.81 -20.61 -8.98
C PHE A 55 -13.75 -20.19 -7.85
N ASP A 56 -13.32 -20.29 -6.58
CA ASP A 56 -14.13 -19.89 -5.39
C ASP A 56 -13.79 -18.52 -4.83
N LEU A 57 -12.73 -17.87 -5.30
CA LEU A 57 -12.32 -16.50 -4.94
C LEU A 57 -13.39 -15.42 -5.24
N ALA A 58 -14.49 -15.81 -5.87
CA ALA A 58 -15.55 -14.87 -6.21
C ALA A 58 -16.41 -14.46 -4.99
N ARG A 59 -16.43 -15.18 -3.87
CA ARG A 59 -17.38 -14.87 -2.76
C ARG A 59 -16.93 -15.15 -1.32
N THR A 60 -16.07 -16.11 -1.03
CA THR A 60 -15.81 -16.54 0.35
C THR A 60 -14.34 -16.38 0.79
N ASP A 61 -13.37 -16.60 -0.08
CA ASP A 61 -11.95 -16.65 0.33
C ASP A 61 -11.27 -15.29 0.32
N LEU A 62 -11.62 -14.38 -0.59
CA LEU A 62 -11.09 -13.01 -0.57
C LEU A 62 -11.56 -12.24 0.68
N GLY A 63 -12.81 -12.45 1.11
CA GLY A 63 -13.37 -11.80 2.30
C GLY A 63 -12.63 -12.16 3.59
N ASN A 64 -12.13 -13.40 3.71
CA ASN A 64 -11.34 -13.83 4.86
C ASN A 64 -9.86 -13.47 4.70
N ALA A 65 -9.28 -13.66 3.52
CA ALA A 65 -7.89 -13.36 3.24
C ALA A 65 -7.58 -11.86 3.34
N ILE A 66 -8.50 -10.98 2.91
CA ILE A 66 -8.29 -9.54 2.92
C ILE A 66 -8.09 -8.97 4.35
N CYS A 67 -8.59 -9.65 5.37
CA CYS A 67 -8.39 -9.28 6.77
C CYS A 67 -7.11 -9.85 7.37
N SER A 68 -6.41 -10.74 6.66
CA SER A 68 -5.22 -11.42 7.16
C SER A 68 -3.94 -10.84 6.58
N TRP A 69 -3.06 -10.35 7.43
CA TRP A 69 -1.74 -9.87 7.03
C TRP A 69 -0.86 -10.97 6.42
N ARG A 70 -1.01 -12.19 6.92
CA ARG A 70 -0.16 -13.34 6.53
C ARG A 70 -0.66 -14.07 5.30
N ASP A 71 -1.98 -14.10 5.12
CA ASP A 71 -2.61 -14.94 4.10
C ASP A 71 -2.93 -14.17 2.82
N PHE A 72 -2.92 -12.81 2.88
CA PHE A 72 -3.09 -11.98 1.70
C PHE A 72 -1.78 -11.84 0.93
N ASP A 73 -1.75 -12.32 -0.31
CA ASP A 73 -0.64 -12.18 -1.25
C ASP A 73 -1.18 -11.64 -2.56
N ALA A 74 -1.04 -10.33 -2.77
CA ALA A 74 -1.51 -9.64 -3.96
C ALA A 74 -0.85 -10.17 -5.24
N ILE A 75 0.43 -10.58 -5.18
CA ILE A 75 1.20 -11.07 -6.32
C ILE A 75 0.69 -12.45 -6.75
N ALA A 76 0.51 -13.36 -5.80
CA ALA A 76 -0.01 -14.68 -6.05
C ALA A 76 -1.45 -14.60 -6.58
N LEU A 77 -2.27 -13.72 -6.00
CA LEU A 77 -3.65 -13.49 -6.41
C LEU A 77 -3.76 -12.93 -7.83
N ASP A 78 -2.97 -11.90 -8.18
CA ASP A 78 -2.91 -11.35 -9.54
C ASP A 78 -2.49 -12.41 -10.56
N THR A 79 -1.46 -13.20 -10.23
CA THR A 79 -0.98 -14.29 -11.09
C THR A 79 -2.07 -15.33 -11.36
N ALA A 80 -2.80 -15.72 -10.32
CA ALA A 80 -3.90 -16.66 -10.42
C ALA A 80 -5.06 -16.10 -11.27
N MET A 81 -5.41 -14.82 -11.06
CA MET A 81 -6.47 -14.15 -11.82
C MET A 81 -6.13 -14.01 -13.31
N ARG A 82 -4.89 -13.65 -13.64
CA ARG A 82 -4.41 -13.60 -15.04
C ARG A 82 -4.45 -14.97 -15.69
N ALA A 83 -4.05 -16.02 -14.99
CA ALA A 83 -4.11 -17.39 -15.48
C ALA A 83 -5.54 -17.86 -15.74
N ALA A 84 -6.51 -17.41 -14.96
CA ALA A 84 -7.93 -17.71 -15.19
C ALA A 84 -8.47 -17.00 -16.45
N ILE A 85 -8.15 -15.70 -16.62
CA ILE A 85 -8.55 -14.92 -17.82
C ILE A 85 -7.97 -15.51 -19.11
N GLY A 86 -6.72 -15.99 -19.08
CA GLY A 86 -6.08 -16.61 -20.25
C GLY A 86 -6.70 -17.95 -20.69
N LYS A 87 -7.54 -18.57 -19.85
CA LYS A 87 -8.25 -19.82 -20.13
C LYS A 87 -9.66 -19.61 -20.69
N GLU A 88 -10.21 -18.40 -20.60
CA GLU A 88 -11.51 -18.10 -21.20
C GLU A 88 -11.37 -18.06 -22.73
N PRO A 89 -12.20 -18.80 -23.49
CA PRO A 89 -12.20 -18.72 -24.94
C PRO A 89 -12.49 -17.28 -25.36
N ILE A 90 -11.75 -16.80 -26.36
CA ILE A 90 -12.02 -15.52 -27.00
C ILE A 90 -13.36 -15.68 -27.69
N ALA A 91 -14.43 -15.20 -27.08
CA ALA A 91 -15.72 -15.13 -27.76
C ALA A 91 -15.56 -14.11 -28.88
N ASP A 92 -15.76 -14.64 -30.11
CA ASP A 92 -15.82 -13.90 -31.38
C ASP A 92 -14.54 -13.12 -31.75
N ALA A 93 -13.53 -13.88 -32.18
CA ALA A 93 -12.50 -13.33 -33.04
C ALA A 93 -12.98 -13.43 -34.50
N ASP A 94 -13.81 -12.50 -34.94
CA ASP A 94 -13.89 -12.17 -36.33
C ASP A 94 -12.53 -11.62 -36.78
N ALA A 95 -11.84 -12.42 -37.57
CA ALA A 95 -10.48 -12.17 -38.01
C ALA A 95 -10.44 -11.01 -39.02
N ASP A 96 -10.35 -9.79 -38.54
CA ASP A 96 -9.86 -8.67 -39.34
C ASP A 96 -8.45 -8.30 -38.85
N ALA A 97 -7.44 -8.72 -39.64
CA ALA A 97 -6.02 -8.59 -39.33
C ALA A 97 -5.49 -7.13 -39.35
N THR A 98 -6.37 -6.13 -39.39
CA THR A 98 -6.00 -4.70 -39.44
C THR A 98 -6.23 -3.95 -38.14
N LYS A 99 -6.69 -4.61 -37.07
CA LYS A 99 -6.94 -3.96 -35.79
C LYS A 99 -5.76 -4.09 -34.84
N GLU A 100 -5.47 -2.96 -34.17
CA GLU A 100 -4.50 -2.78 -33.11
C GLU A 100 -4.47 -3.98 -32.13
N THR A 101 -3.28 -4.35 -31.69
CA THR A 101 -3.09 -5.37 -30.65
C THR A 101 -4.05 -5.09 -29.48
N PRO A 102 -4.89 -6.06 -29.08
CA PRO A 102 -5.86 -5.82 -28.02
C PRO A 102 -5.14 -5.38 -26.75
N ALA A 103 -5.65 -4.31 -26.14
CA ALA A 103 -5.11 -3.78 -24.90
C ALA A 103 -4.93 -4.89 -23.85
N PRO A 104 -3.84 -4.90 -23.08
CA PRO A 104 -3.57 -5.96 -22.11
C PRO A 104 -4.76 -6.09 -21.15
N ARG A 105 -5.27 -7.34 -21.02
CA ARG A 105 -6.37 -7.64 -20.12
C ARG A 105 -5.91 -7.41 -18.68
N VAL A 106 -6.56 -6.50 -17.94
CA VAL A 106 -6.31 -6.29 -16.51
C VAL A 106 -6.86 -7.47 -15.70
N SER A 107 -6.19 -7.83 -14.63
CA SER A 107 -6.61 -8.95 -13.77
C SER A 107 -7.88 -8.65 -12.96
N GLY A 108 -8.14 -7.38 -12.67
CA GLY A 108 -9.20 -6.94 -11.77
C GLY A 108 -8.81 -7.05 -10.30
N ILE A 109 -7.53 -7.25 -9.98
CA ILE A 109 -7.04 -7.38 -8.59
C ILE A 109 -7.35 -6.13 -7.77
N LEU A 110 -7.03 -4.94 -8.29
CA LEU A 110 -7.24 -3.68 -7.59
C LEU A 110 -8.74 -3.42 -7.39
N GLN A 111 -9.53 -3.60 -8.43
CA GLN A 111 -10.98 -3.43 -8.33
C GLN A 111 -11.60 -4.34 -7.27
N LYS A 112 -11.29 -5.64 -7.30
CA LYS A 112 -11.85 -6.63 -6.38
C LYS A 112 -11.40 -6.40 -4.94
N THR A 113 -10.11 -6.15 -4.72
CA THR A 113 -9.57 -5.88 -3.38
C THR A 113 -10.17 -4.63 -2.77
N THR A 114 -10.28 -3.53 -3.53
CA THR A 114 -10.84 -2.28 -3.02
C THR A 114 -12.32 -2.41 -2.71
N LEU A 115 -13.11 -3.05 -3.58
CA LEU A 115 -14.53 -3.29 -3.31
C LEU A 115 -14.74 -4.19 -2.09
N ALA A 116 -13.96 -5.25 -1.96
CA ALA A 116 -14.03 -6.14 -0.80
C ALA A 116 -13.69 -5.41 0.51
N ALA A 117 -12.68 -4.53 0.50
CA ALA A 117 -12.33 -3.70 1.65
C ALA A 117 -13.48 -2.73 2.02
N MET A 118 -14.08 -2.06 1.04
CA MET A 118 -15.21 -1.16 1.26
C MET A 118 -16.44 -1.89 1.80
N GLU A 119 -16.72 -3.10 1.29
CA GLU A 119 -17.82 -3.94 1.77
C GLU A 119 -17.57 -4.45 3.19
N HIS A 120 -16.35 -4.90 3.48
CA HIS A 120 -15.98 -5.35 4.82
C HIS A 120 -16.18 -4.26 5.88
N LEU A 121 -15.88 -3.00 5.52
CA LEU A 121 -16.08 -1.85 6.40
C LEU A 121 -17.52 -1.31 6.40
N GLY A 122 -18.45 -1.90 5.62
CA GLY A 122 -19.83 -1.46 5.51
C GLY A 122 -19.97 -0.04 4.96
N LEU A 123 -19.07 0.40 4.07
CA LEU A 123 -19.04 1.81 3.63
C LEU A 123 -20.21 2.18 2.73
N PHE A 124 -20.77 1.23 1.97
CA PHE A 124 -21.92 1.51 1.11
C PHE A 124 -23.21 1.71 1.91
N GLU A 125 -23.33 1.06 3.07
CA GLU A 125 -24.42 1.24 4.04
C GLU A 125 -24.24 2.54 4.84
N LYS A 126 -23.00 2.86 5.23
CA LYS A 126 -22.67 4.07 6.00
C LYS A 126 -22.74 5.35 5.16
N VAL A 127 -22.49 5.25 3.84
CA VAL A 127 -22.52 6.38 2.88
C VAL A 127 -23.42 6.02 1.69
N PRO A 128 -24.76 5.90 1.88
CA PRO A 128 -25.67 5.41 0.85
C PRO A 128 -25.80 6.32 -0.38
N ALA A 129 -25.32 7.56 -0.29
CA ALA A 129 -25.22 8.48 -1.42
C ALA A 129 -24.21 8.03 -2.48
N ILE A 130 -23.24 7.17 -2.12
CA ILE A 130 -22.24 6.62 -3.02
C ILE A 130 -22.71 5.28 -3.56
N LYS A 131 -22.91 5.23 -4.88
CA LYS A 131 -23.40 4.02 -5.56
C LYS A 131 -22.26 3.05 -5.82
N LYS A 132 -22.36 1.81 -5.29
CA LYS A 132 -21.36 0.74 -5.49
C LYS A 132 -21.00 0.54 -6.97
N GLN A 133 -22.00 0.59 -7.88
CA GLN A 133 -21.75 0.42 -9.33
C GLN A 133 -20.85 1.53 -9.90
N ASN A 134 -21.02 2.79 -9.46
CA ASN A 134 -20.18 3.90 -9.91
C ASN A 134 -18.73 3.71 -9.43
N VAL A 135 -18.56 3.25 -8.19
CA VAL A 135 -17.24 2.90 -7.62
C VAL A 135 -16.62 1.74 -8.38
N ALA A 136 -17.37 0.70 -8.68
CA ALA A 136 -16.88 -0.44 -9.44
C ALA A 136 -16.41 -0.03 -10.85
N ASN A 137 -17.16 0.84 -11.53
CA ASN A 137 -16.79 1.36 -12.84
C ASN A 137 -15.52 2.23 -12.76
N PHE A 138 -15.45 3.11 -11.76
CA PHE A 138 -14.26 3.92 -11.47
C PHE A 138 -13.02 3.03 -11.25
N LEU A 139 -13.09 2.06 -10.35
CA LEU A 139 -11.97 1.17 -10.04
C LEU A 139 -11.52 0.35 -11.25
N LYS A 140 -12.46 -0.12 -12.07
CA LYS A 140 -12.15 -0.80 -13.33
C LYS A 140 -11.42 0.12 -14.32
N ALA A 141 -11.83 1.37 -14.43
CA ALA A 141 -11.16 2.36 -15.27
C ALA A 141 -9.79 2.75 -14.70
N LEU A 142 -9.70 2.92 -13.37
CA LEU A 142 -8.47 3.22 -12.66
C LEU A 142 -7.41 2.14 -12.87
N GLU A 143 -7.77 0.86 -12.71
CA GLU A 143 -6.85 -0.27 -12.88
C GLU A 143 -6.27 -0.33 -14.31
N LYS A 144 -7.04 0.09 -15.31
CA LYS A 144 -6.55 0.19 -16.70
C LYS A 144 -5.54 1.30 -16.93
N GLN A 145 -5.54 2.34 -16.08
CA GLN A 145 -4.60 3.46 -16.16
C GLN A 145 -3.28 3.16 -15.46
N TYR A 146 -3.22 2.10 -14.65
CA TYR A 146 -1.95 1.67 -14.13
C TYR A 146 -1.08 1.19 -15.30
N ALA A 147 0.05 1.87 -15.50
CA ALA A 147 1.13 1.35 -16.33
C ALA A 147 1.59 0.01 -15.73
N SER A 148 2.45 -0.69 -16.41
CA SER A 148 2.98 -1.96 -15.92
C SER A 148 4.47 -1.84 -15.54
N PRO A 149 4.89 -0.88 -14.68
CA PRO A 149 6.21 -0.96 -14.09
C PRO A 149 6.28 -2.18 -13.17
N GLU A 150 7.48 -2.56 -12.78
CA GLU A 150 7.66 -3.80 -12.01
C GLU A 150 7.04 -3.72 -10.62
N TYR A 151 7.13 -2.54 -9.98
CA TYR A 151 6.70 -2.31 -8.61
C TYR A 151 5.45 -1.43 -8.52
N HIS A 152 5.47 -0.17 -8.99
CA HIS A 152 4.37 0.80 -8.88
C HIS A 152 3.22 0.46 -9.85
N SER A 153 2.54 -0.64 -9.58
CA SER A 153 1.53 -1.27 -10.42
C SER A 153 0.19 -1.42 -9.69
N ALA A 154 -0.86 -1.82 -10.40
CA ALA A 154 -2.16 -2.14 -9.79
C ALA A 154 -2.08 -3.21 -8.70
N VAL A 155 -1.07 -4.10 -8.76
CA VAL A 155 -0.84 -5.14 -7.74
C VAL A 155 -0.34 -4.52 -6.45
N HIS A 156 0.61 -3.55 -6.54
CA HIS A 156 1.08 -2.78 -5.38
C HIS A 156 -0.07 -1.98 -4.76
N ALA A 157 -0.84 -1.27 -5.56
CA ALA A 157 -2.00 -0.53 -5.05
C ALA A 157 -3.03 -1.43 -4.34
N ALA A 158 -3.25 -2.66 -4.84
CA ALA A 158 -4.09 -3.65 -4.17
C ALA A 158 -3.49 -4.12 -2.82
N ASP A 159 -2.18 -4.29 -2.75
CA ASP A 159 -1.46 -4.61 -1.51
C ASP A 159 -1.57 -3.49 -0.48
N VAL A 160 -1.43 -2.24 -0.92
CA VAL A 160 -1.60 -1.04 -0.08
C VAL A 160 -3.03 -0.89 0.43
N VAL A 161 -4.04 -1.12 -0.41
CA VAL A 161 -5.47 -1.12 0.02
C VAL A 161 -5.71 -2.15 1.12
N GLN A 162 -5.15 -3.36 0.97
CA GLN A 162 -5.28 -4.39 2.00
C GLN A 162 -4.53 -4.00 3.28
N ALA A 163 -3.35 -3.41 3.17
CA ALA A 163 -2.59 -2.92 4.32
C ALA A 163 -3.35 -1.83 5.08
N VAL A 164 -3.95 -0.87 4.38
CA VAL A 164 -4.85 0.13 4.97
C VAL A 164 -6.00 -0.54 5.72
N LEU A 165 -6.68 -1.49 5.10
CA LEU A 165 -7.76 -2.23 5.77
C LEU A 165 -7.26 -2.93 7.04
N PHE A 166 -6.12 -3.60 6.97
CA PHE A 166 -5.52 -4.30 8.12
C PHE A 166 -5.18 -3.34 9.27
N ILE A 167 -4.64 -2.15 8.97
CA ILE A 167 -4.33 -1.13 9.97
C ILE A 167 -5.62 -0.59 10.61
N LEU A 168 -6.66 -0.38 9.83
CA LEU A 168 -7.93 0.17 10.31
C LEU A 168 -8.78 -0.85 11.07
N ALA A 169 -8.76 -2.12 10.66
CA ALA A 169 -9.61 -3.17 11.18
C ALA A 169 -8.80 -4.44 11.51
N PRO A 170 -7.87 -4.40 12.48
CA PRO A 170 -7.09 -5.56 12.87
C PRO A 170 -8.00 -6.68 13.40
N THR A 171 -7.76 -7.90 12.93
CA THR A 171 -8.52 -9.09 13.32
C THR A 171 -8.49 -9.33 14.83
N GLY A 172 -9.65 -9.49 15.45
CA GLY A 172 -9.81 -9.88 16.87
C GLY A 172 -9.96 -8.74 17.87
N LEU A 173 -9.85 -7.50 17.42
CA LEU A 173 -10.28 -6.34 18.19
C LEU A 173 -11.43 -5.69 17.41
N GLU A 174 -12.61 -5.54 18.04
CA GLU A 174 -13.60 -4.57 17.56
C GLU A 174 -12.88 -3.22 17.50
N SER A 175 -12.35 -2.88 16.30
CA SER A 175 -11.52 -1.70 16.20
C SER A 175 -12.43 -0.48 16.22
N ASP A 176 -12.57 0.08 17.41
CA ASP A 176 -13.16 1.38 17.63
C ASP A 176 -12.63 2.47 16.68
N LEU A 177 -11.47 2.27 16.08
CA LEU A 177 -10.84 3.27 15.22
C LEU A 177 -11.69 3.56 13.98
N VAL A 178 -12.14 2.54 13.26
CA VAL A 178 -12.99 2.72 12.06
C VAL A 178 -14.35 3.34 12.42
N HIS A 179 -14.91 2.97 13.59
CA HIS A 179 -16.19 3.52 14.04
C HIS A 179 -16.10 4.97 14.51
N ARG A 180 -14.89 5.48 14.75
CA ARG A 180 -14.62 6.84 15.23
C ARG A 180 -14.19 7.82 14.13
N ILE A 181 -13.81 7.32 12.95
CA ILE A 181 -13.48 8.14 11.78
C ILE A 181 -14.74 8.34 10.94
N ASP A 182 -14.93 9.54 10.40
CA ASP A 182 -16.00 9.81 9.45
C ASP A 182 -15.98 8.81 8.29
N PRO A 183 -17.07 8.07 8.01
CA PRO A 183 -17.13 7.12 6.91
C PRO A 183 -16.76 7.71 5.55
N ASN A 184 -17.03 9.01 5.31
CA ASN A 184 -16.60 9.68 4.07
C ASN A 184 -15.07 9.81 4.01
N ALA A 185 -14.41 10.03 5.16
CA ALA A 185 -12.96 10.12 5.22
C ALA A 185 -12.31 8.74 5.02
N VAL A 186 -12.90 7.66 5.57
CA VAL A 186 -12.47 6.27 5.31
C VAL A 186 -12.65 5.91 3.85
N PHE A 187 -13.78 6.31 3.25
CA PHE A 187 -14.02 6.13 1.84
C PHE A 187 -12.96 6.85 0.98
N ALA A 188 -12.68 8.12 1.31
CA ALA A 188 -11.63 8.90 0.64
C ALA A 188 -10.25 8.26 0.77
N LEU A 189 -9.92 7.66 1.93
CA LEU A 189 -8.67 6.94 2.16
C LEU A 189 -8.54 5.71 1.26
N LEU A 190 -9.57 4.88 1.14
CA LEU A 190 -9.51 3.71 0.25
C LEU A 190 -9.45 4.09 -1.23
N ILE A 191 -10.11 5.18 -1.64
CA ILE A 191 -9.95 5.74 -2.99
C ILE A 191 -8.51 6.22 -3.20
N ALA A 192 -7.95 6.97 -2.25
CA ALA A 192 -6.57 7.44 -2.32
C ALA A 192 -5.58 6.27 -2.38
N ALA A 193 -5.73 5.26 -1.52
CA ALA A 193 -4.90 4.06 -1.53
C ALA A 193 -4.97 3.30 -2.86
N SER A 194 -6.16 3.24 -3.49
CA SER A 194 -6.31 2.59 -4.80
C SER A 194 -5.69 3.38 -5.95
N ALA A 195 -5.48 4.69 -5.79
CA ALA A 195 -5.08 5.60 -6.87
C ALA A 195 -3.72 6.27 -6.67
N HIS A 196 -3.02 6.01 -5.53
CA HIS A 196 -1.84 6.77 -5.12
C HIS A 196 -0.69 6.71 -6.11
N ASP A 197 -0.60 5.65 -6.93
CA ASP A 197 0.43 5.41 -7.94
C ASP A 197 -0.12 5.27 -9.36
N VAL A 198 -1.37 5.65 -9.61
CA VAL A 198 -1.99 5.47 -10.93
C VAL A 198 -1.23 6.20 -12.03
N GLY A 199 -0.82 5.46 -13.07
CA GLY A 199 -0.06 6.02 -14.19
C GLY A 199 1.43 6.27 -13.87
N HIS A 200 1.95 5.73 -12.78
CA HIS A 200 3.37 5.82 -12.43
C HIS A 200 4.26 5.25 -13.56
N PRO A 201 5.25 6.00 -14.05
CA PRO A 201 6.06 5.59 -15.20
C PRO A 201 7.21 4.62 -14.87
N GLY A 202 7.39 4.24 -13.61
CA GLY A 202 8.60 3.55 -13.12
C GLY A 202 9.84 4.46 -13.03
N LEU A 203 9.62 5.78 -12.94
CA LEU A 203 10.67 6.81 -12.87
C LEU A 203 10.33 7.78 -11.73
N ASN A 204 11.28 8.07 -10.86
CA ASN A 204 11.07 8.95 -9.71
C ASN A 204 11.01 10.45 -10.09
N ASN A 205 10.53 11.27 -9.16
CA ASN A 205 10.37 12.71 -9.36
C ASN A 205 11.69 13.39 -9.75
N ALA A 206 12.82 13.02 -9.10
CA ALA A 206 14.12 13.59 -9.39
C ALA A 206 14.56 13.32 -10.83
N PHE A 207 14.35 12.11 -11.35
CA PHE A 207 14.65 11.79 -12.75
C PHE A 207 13.81 12.64 -13.70
N LEU A 208 12.51 12.78 -13.43
CA LEU A 208 11.60 13.55 -14.27
C LEU A 208 12.00 15.03 -14.33
N CYS A 209 12.35 15.63 -13.19
CA CYS A 209 12.84 17.00 -13.11
C CYS A 209 14.18 17.16 -13.82
N ASN A 210 15.17 16.28 -13.54
CA ASN A 210 16.51 16.37 -14.09
C ASN A 210 16.55 16.16 -15.62
N THR A 211 15.55 15.49 -16.18
CA THR A 211 15.44 15.25 -17.63
C THR A 211 14.46 16.18 -18.33
N GLU A 212 13.96 17.20 -17.62
CA GLU A 212 12.98 18.17 -18.15
C GLU A 212 11.76 17.48 -18.77
N ASP A 213 11.25 16.40 -18.12
CA ASP A 213 10.09 15.68 -18.60
C ASP A 213 8.85 16.63 -18.64
N PRO A 214 8.01 16.58 -19.66
CA PRO A 214 6.83 17.44 -19.74
C PRO A 214 5.90 17.37 -18.52
N ARG A 215 5.91 16.25 -17.79
CA ARG A 215 5.17 16.12 -16.52
C ARG A 215 5.77 17.01 -15.43
N ALA A 216 7.08 17.10 -15.33
CA ALA A 216 7.77 17.96 -14.38
C ALA A 216 7.42 19.45 -14.62
N ALA A 217 7.51 19.91 -15.86
CA ALA A 217 7.09 21.26 -16.24
C ALA A 217 5.62 21.52 -15.94
N ARG A 218 4.74 20.53 -16.13
CA ARG A 218 3.29 20.64 -15.85
C ARG A 218 3.00 20.91 -14.38
N TRP A 219 3.81 20.35 -13.48
CA TRP A 219 3.61 20.41 -12.03
C TRP A 219 4.66 21.25 -11.30
N ASN A 220 5.37 22.11 -12.05
CA ASN A 220 6.40 23.02 -11.52
C ASN A 220 7.46 22.30 -10.68
N ASP A 221 7.88 21.10 -11.10
CA ASP A 221 8.87 20.26 -10.44
C ASP A 221 8.50 19.82 -8.99
N VAL A 222 7.24 19.92 -8.62
CA VAL A 222 6.77 19.59 -7.26
C VAL A 222 5.91 18.34 -7.28
N SER A 223 6.29 17.30 -6.55
CA SER A 223 5.55 16.03 -6.40
C SER A 223 4.96 15.57 -7.73
N VAL A 224 5.82 15.45 -8.75
CA VAL A 224 5.43 15.33 -10.17
C VAL A 224 4.55 14.12 -10.42
N ASN A 225 4.93 12.97 -9.88
CA ASN A 225 4.17 11.73 -9.98
C ASN A 225 2.84 11.86 -9.23
N GLU A 226 2.88 12.31 -7.98
CA GLU A 226 1.73 12.36 -7.08
C GLU A 226 0.66 13.35 -7.57
N ASN A 227 1.06 14.49 -8.14
CA ASN A 227 0.14 15.40 -8.83
C ASN A 227 -0.47 14.75 -10.08
N GLY A 228 0.30 13.95 -10.82
CA GLY A 228 -0.19 13.16 -11.94
C GLY A 228 -1.23 12.13 -11.49
N HIS A 229 -0.95 11.36 -10.43
CA HIS A 229 -1.86 10.38 -9.84
C HIS A 229 -3.16 11.01 -9.38
N LEU A 230 -3.06 12.14 -8.67
CA LEU A 230 -4.22 12.91 -8.23
C LEU A 230 -5.08 13.39 -9.39
N HIS A 231 -4.44 13.91 -10.46
CA HIS A 231 -5.14 14.38 -11.65
C HIS A 231 -5.96 13.26 -12.30
N VAL A 232 -5.37 12.09 -12.50
CA VAL A 232 -6.05 10.91 -13.08
C VAL A 232 -7.19 10.46 -12.16
N CYS A 233 -6.93 10.34 -10.85
CA CYS A 233 -7.92 9.94 -9.86
C CYS A 233 -9.15 10.86 -9.90
N LEU A 234 -8.97 12.17 -9.78
CA LEU A 234 -10.08 13.13 -9.77
C LEU A 234 -10.84 13.17 -11.10
N SER A 235 -10.15 12.97 -12.22
CA SER A 235 -10.77 12.91 -13.55
C SER A 235 -11.70 11.70 -13.66
N LEU A 236 -11.25 10.53 -13.25
CA LEU A 236 -12.05 9.30 -13.26
C LEU A 236 -13.20 9.32 -12.24
N LEU A 237 -12.99 9.90 -11.06
CA LEU A 237 -14.07 10.09 -10.07
C LEU A 237 -15.21 10.93 -10.64
N LYS A 238 -14.90 11.98 -11.42
CA LYS A 238 -15.88 12.82 -12.11
C LYS A 238 -16.54 12.05 -13.26
N GLU A 239 -15.78 11.39 -14.10
CA GLU A 239 -16.28 10.61 -15.25
C GLU A 239 -17.30 9.55 -14.83
N HIS A 240 -16.96 8.80 -13.77
CA HIS A 240 -17.80 7.71 -13.26
C HIS A 240 -18.82 8.17 -12.20
N LYS A 241 -18.95 9.49 -11.96
CA LYS A 241 -19.98 10.08 -11.08
C LYS A 241 -19.98 9.50 -9.67
N VAL A 242 -18.79 9.20 -9.12
CA VAL A 242 -18.68 8.52 -7.82
C VAL A 242 -19.28 9.36 -6.69
N PHE A 243 -19.09 10.69 -6.75
CA PHE A 243 -19.54 11.63 -5.70
C PHE A 243 -20.79 12.43 -6.06
N ASP A 244 -21.48 12.13 -7.17
CA ASP A 244 -22.62 12.94 -7.63
C ASP A 244 -23.81 12.91 -6.67
N GLY A 245 -23.94 11.84 -5.85
CA GLY A 245 -24.96 11.74 -4.82
C GLY A 245 -24.64 12.50 -3.53
N LEU A 246 -23.40 12.97 -3.34
CA LEU A 246 -23.01 13.71 -2.13
C LEU A 246 -23.40 15.18 -2.19
N PRO A 247 -23.79 15.80 -1.06
CA PRO A 247 -23.85 17.24 -0.91
C PRO A 247 -22.55 17.92 -1.35
N GLU A 248 -22.64 19.14 -1.87
CA GLU A 248 -21.48 19.83 -2.45
C GLU A 248 -20.32 20.03 -1.46
N ASN A 249 -20.64 20.37 -0.22
CA ASN A 249 -19.64 20.51 0.85
C ASN A 249 -18.88 19.21 1.11
N LEU A 250 -19.58 18.06 1.23
CA LEU A 250 -18.96 16.75 1.45
C LEU A 250 -18.15 16.31 0.22
N ARG A 251 -18.67 16.56 -0.99
CA ARG A 251 -17.94 16.30 -2.22
C ARG A 251 -16.61 17.08 -2.29
N LYS A 252 -16.64 18.37 -1.93
CA LYS A 252 -15.41 19.19 -1.84
C LYS A 252 -14.45 18.66 -0.79
N GLN A 253 -14.96 18.28 0.38
CA GLN A 253 -14.17 17.72 1.47
C GLN A 253 -13.51 16.40 1.06
N CYS A 254 -14.26 15.43 0.50
CA CYS A 254 -13.69 14.17 0.02
C CYS A 254 -12.57 14.39 -0.99
N LYS A 255 -12.76 15.30 -1.97
CA LYS A 255 -11.72 15.62 -2.96
C LYS A 255 -10.48 16.24 -2.32
N ALA A 256 -10.64 17.14 -1.38
CA ALA A 256 -9.52 17.75 -0.65
C ALA A 256 -8.76 16.71 0.18
N THR A 257 -9.49 15.81 0.86
CA THR A 257 -8.90 14.70 1.60
C THR A 257 -8.12 13.75 0.69
N ILE A 258 -8.69 13.32 -0.44
CA ILE A 258 -7.99 12.48 -1.43
C ILE A 258 -6.73 13.19 -1.93
N GLY A 259 -6.83 14.48 -2.24
CA GLY A 259 -5.68 15.27 -2.71
C GLY A 259 -4.54 15.27 -1.70
N ARG A 260 -4.85 15.55 -0.42
CA ARG A 260 -3.86 15.56 0.64
C ARG A 260 -3.25 14.18 0.87
N LEU A 261 -4.06 13.12 0.84
CA LEU A 261 -3.62 11.74 1.02
C LEU A 261 -2.63 11.32 -0.10
N ILE A 262 -2.98 11.55 -1.36
CA ILE A 262 -2.10 11.18 -2.48
C ILE A 262 -0.81 12.01 -2.46
N LEU A 263 -0.89 13.33 -2.23
CA LEU A 263 0.32 14.17 -2.18
C LEU A 263 1.22 13.84 -0.97
N SER A 264 0.68 13.25 0.09
CA SER A 264 1.48 12.83 1.26
C SER A 264 2.29 11.54 1.02
N THR A 265 2.07 10.82 -0.08
CA THR A 265 2.89 9.63 -0.42
C THR A 265 4.21 9.99 -1.08
N ASP A 266 4.43 11.26 -1.49
CA ASP A 266 5.76 11.70 -1.93
C ASP A 266 6.80 11.50 -0.83
N MET A 267 7.77 10.63 -1.09
CA MET A 267 8.84 10.29 -0.16
C MET A 267 9.68 11.50 0.27
N ALA A 268 9.67 12.61 -0.49
CA ALA A 268 10.28 13.86 -0.06
C ALA A 268 9.63 14.43 1.22
N HIS A 269 8.44 14.00 1.54
CA HIS A 269 7.69 14.44 2.73
C HIS A 269 7.73 13.43 3.90
N HIS A 270 8.39 12.29 3.73
CA HIS A 270 8.45 11.19 4.70
C HIS A 270 8.80 11.67 6.13
N THR A 271 9.98 12.24 6.31
CA THR A 271 10.46 12.66 7.65
C THR A 271 9.50 13.64 8.32
N ARG A 272 9.05 14.64 7.56
CA ARG A 272 8.11 15.64 8.07
C ARG A 272 6.77 15.02 8.50
N LEU A 273 6.23 14.10 7.72
CA LEU A 273 4.97 13.42 8.03
C LEU A 273 5.07 12.61 9.31
N VAL A 274 6.18 11.86 9.48
CA VAL A 274 6.45 11.06 10.68
C VAL A 274 6.57 11.97 11.91
N GLU A 275 7.38 13.04 11.83
CA GLU A 275 7.59 14.00 12.93
C GLU A 275 6.27 14.68 13.33
N GLU A 276 5.52 15.21 12.36
CA GLU A 276 4.22 15.85 12.62
C GLU A 276 3.23 14.88 13.28
N PHE A 277 3.19 13.62 12.83
CA PHE A 277 2.31 12.61 13.42
C PHE A 277 2.72 12.25 14.84
N VAL A 278 4.01 12.05 15.12
CA VAL A 278 4.54 11.72 16.44
C VAL A 278 4.24 12.85 17.42
N ASP A 279 4.46 14.11 17.01
CA ASP A 279 4.20 15.28 17.86
C ASP A 279 2.71 15.41 18.22
N VAL A 280 1.81 15.23 17.24
CA VAL A 280 0.36 15.30 17.49
C VAL A 280 -0.10 14.13 18.37
N ALA A 281 0.42 12.92 18.15
CA ALA A 281 0.11 11.76 18.96
C ALA A 281 0.62 11.91 20.42
N ALA A 282 1.83 12.40 20.61
CA ALA A 282 2.41 12.66 21.93
C ALA A 282 1.58 13.70 22.71
N ASN A 283 1.23 14.82 22.07
CA ASN A 283 0.39 15.85 22.67
C ASN A 283 -1.01 15.34 23.05
N ALA A 284 -1.60 14.48 22.22
CA ALA A 284 -2.91 13.87 22.50
C ALA A 284 -2.86 12.92 23.72
N ILE A 285 -1.77 12.14 23.84
CA ILE A 285 -1.54 11.25 24.97
C ILE A 285 -1.33 12.06 26.25
N GLU A 286 -0.54 13.14 26.20
CA GLU A 286 -0.28 14.02 27.35
C GLU A 286 -1.57 14.70 27.83
N ALA A 287 -2.37 15.23 26.91
CA ALA A 287 -3.66 15.84 27.23
C ALA A 287 -4.62 14.85 27.91
N ALA A 288 -4.65 13.59 27.46
CA ALA A 288 -5.43 12.53 28.08
C ALA A 288 -4.96 12.20 29.51
N ASN A 289 -3.65 12.22 29.76
CA ASN A 289 -3.07 11.95 31.07
C ASN A 289 -3.28 13.13 32.08
N LEU A 290 -3.29 14.36 31.61
CA LEU A 290 -3.53 15.54 32.42
C LEU A 290 -5.00 15.74 32.83
N GLY A 291 -5.95 15.22 32.01
CA GLY A 291 -7.39 15.26 32.30
C GLY A 291 -7.89 14.24 33.33
N GLY A 292 -7.05 13.29 33.74
CA GLY A 292 -7.35 12.24 34.72
C GLY A 292 -6.58 12.44 36.01
N GLY A 293 -7.16 13.09 37.03
CA GLY A 293 -6.56 13.27 38.37
C GLY A 293 -5.99 11.96 38.94
N GLY A 294 -4.77 12.04 39.40
CA GLY A 294 -3.91 11.15 40.16
C GLY A 294 -4.35 9.70 40.40
N GLY A 295 -3.73 8.77 39.69
CA GLY A 295 -3.82 7.36 40.02
C GLY A 295 -2.70 6.58 39.33
N ASN A 296 -1.79 6.03 40.15
CA ASN A 296 -0.72 5.14 39.74
C ASN A 296 -1.24 4.01 38.84
N TYR A 297 -0.86 3.97 37.56
CA TYR A 297 -1.15 2.88 36.67
C TYR A 297 0.00 1.88 36.58
N CYS A 298 -0.09 0.83 37.43
CA CYS A 298 0.52 -0.46 37.19
C CYS A 298 -0.57 -1.40 36.65
N GLY A 299 -0.42 -1.83 35.41
CA GLY A 299 -0.95 -3.02 34.78
C GLY A 299 -2.35 -3.52 35.15
N SER A 300 -3.36 -3.26 34.32
CA SER A 300 -4.30 -4.29 33.84
C SER A 300 -5.23 -3.67 32.78
N PHE A 301 -5.43 -4.40 31.67
CA PHE A 301 -6.36 -4.03 30.61
C PHE A 301 -7.79 -4.23 31.10
N ALA A 302 -8.40 -3.22 31.71
CA ALA A 302 -9.81 -3.22 32.04
C ALA A 302 -10.54 -2.23 31.12
N HIS A 303 -11.58 -2.72 30.45
CA HIS A 303 -12.52 -1.93 29.67
C HIS A 303 -13.10 -0.80 30.51
N HIS A 304 -12.69 0.44 30.24
CA HIS A 304 -13.38 1.60 30.73
C HIS A 304 -13.73 2.52 29.56
N ASN A 305 -15.03 2.67 29.37
CA ASN A 305 -15.72 3.60 28.49
C ASN A 305 -15.46 5.05 28.98
N ARG A 306 -14.24 5.56 28.82
CA ARG A 306 -13.91 6.97 29.08
C ARG A 306 -13.75 7.66 27.75
N ASP A 307 -14.45 8.76 27.60
CA ASP A 307 -14.30 9.75 26.54
C ASP A 307 -12.97 10.48 26.79
N ASP A 308 -11.85 9.79 26.58
CA ASP A 308 -10.51 10.33 26.69
C ASP A 308 -10.18 11.07 25.38
N GLY A 309 -9.63 12.24 25.44
CA GLY A 309 -9.26 13.06 24.29
C GLY A 309 -8.32 12.40 23.26
N SER A 310 -8.05 11.09 23.36
CA SER A 310 -7.17 10.31 22.50
C SER A 310 -7.81 9.90 21.16
N ARG A 311 -9.02 10.36 20.86
CA ARG A 311 -9.74 10.03 19.61
C ARG A 311 -9.15 10.84 18.44
N ILE A 312 -8.82 10.17 17.34
CA ILE A 312 -8.43 10.83 16.08
C ILE A 312 -9.48 11.87 15.66
N ALA A 313 -10.76 11.62 15.92
CA ALA A 313 -11.85 12.56 15.68
C ALA A 313 -11.71 13.89 16.47
N ASN A 314 -10.98 13.89 17.59
CA ASN A 314 -10.73 15.08 18.42
C ASN A 314 -9.40 15.77 18.06
N TRP A 315 -8.63 15.24 17.11
CA TRP A 315 -7.43 15.92 16.63
C TRP A 315 -7.82 17.15 15.83
N LYS A 316 -7.02 18.21 15.96
CA LYS A 316 -7.20 19.44 15.15
C LYS A 316 -7.16 19.13 13.65
N ASP A 317 -6.43 18.09 13.28
CA ASP A 317 -6.26 17.63 11.90
C ASP A 317 -6.34 16.09 11.83
N PRO A 318 -7.55 15.53 11.80
CA PRO A 318 -7.73 14.09 11.68
C PRO A 318 -7.22 13.53 10.34
N THR A 319 -7.06 14.35 9.31
CA THR A 319 -6.53 13.92 8.01
C THR A 319 -5.05 13.55 8.10
N LEU A 320 -4.28 14.15 9.02
CA LEU A 320 -2.88 13.79 9.26
C LEU A 320 -2.74 12.31 9.63
N ALA A 321 -3.61 11.80 10.50
CA ALA A 321 -3.60 10.39 10.86
C ALA A 321 -3.87 9.47 9.67
N LEU A 322 -4.77 9.90 8.77
CA LEU A 322 -5.07 9.14 7.55
C LEU A 322 -3.89 9.17 6.56
N CYS A 323 -3.19 10.31 6.45
CA CYS A 323 -1.95 10.41 5.67
C CYS A 323 -0.89 9.44 6.21
N PHE A 324 -0.72 9.40 7.53
CA PHE A 324 0.22 8.48 8.16
C PHE A 324 -0.17 7.02 7.97
N VAL A 325 -1.46 6.66 8.09
CA VAL A 325 -1.97 5.31 7.80
C VAL A 325 -1.67 4.90 6.35
N LEU A 326 -1.94 5.78 5.38
CA LEU A 326 -1.65 5.49 3.97
C LEU A 326 -0.15 5.33 3.73
N HIS A 327 0.66 6.21 4.30
CA HIS A 327 2.12 6.15 4.20
C HIS A 327 2.69 4.86 4.80
N CYS A 328 2.26 4.46 6.02
CA CYS A 328 2.64 3.17 6.61
C CYS A 328 2.24 1.98 5.74
N ALA A 329 1.05 2.03 5.14
CA ALA A 329 0.56 0.98 4.25
C ALA A 329 1.43 0.87 2.99
N ASP A 330 1.81 1.99 2.40
CA ASP A 330 2.61 2.09 1.18
C ASP A 330 4.02 1.49 1.35
N ILE A 331 4.68 1.81 2.46
CA ILE A 331 6.02 1.29 2.77
C ILE A 331 6.01 -0.09 3.47
N SER A 332 4.87 -0.76 3.59
CA SER A 332 4.68 -1.96 4.42
C SER A 332 5.16 -3.28 3.79
N ASN A 333 5.49 -3.29 2.51
CA ASN A 333 5.86 -4.53 1.79
C ASN A 333 6.99 -5.34 2.47
N PRO A 334 8.04 -4.74 3.07
CA PRO A 334 9.09 -5.49 3.76
C PRO A 334 8.60 -6.23 5.01
N ALA A 335 7.45 -5.85 5.56
CA ALA A 335 6.84 -6.49 6.72
C ALA A 335 5.93 -7.69 6.35
N ARG A 336 5.70 -7.95 5.07
CA ARG A 336 4.99 -9.13 4.57
C ARG A 336 5.74 -10.42 4.90
N PRO A 337 5.09 -11.60 4.84
CA PRO A 337 5.79 -12.88 4.93
C PRO A 337 6.98 -12.93 3.96
N TRP A 338 8.07 -13.58 4.39
CA TRP A 338 9.36 -13.53 3.69
C TRP A 338 9.30 -13.76 2.18
N SER A 339 8.52 -14.73 1.72
CA SER A 339 8.37 -15.02 0.29
C SER A 339 7.82 -13.82 -0.49
N THR A 340 6.79 -13.17 0.05
CA THR A 340 6.13 -12.00 -0.55
C THR A 340 7.00 -10.76 -0.44
N ALA A 341 7.62 -10.51 0.73
CA ALA A 341 8.54 -9.40 0.94
C ALA A 341 9.76 -9.48 0.01
N ARG A 342 10.34 -10.68 -0.18
CA ARG A 342 11.45 -10.90 -1.12
C ARG A 342 11.05 -10.58 -2.55
N GLU A 343 9.86 -10.99 -2.98
CA GLU A 343 9.38 -10.71 -4.34
C GLU A 343 9.12 -9.21 -4.55
N TRP A 344 8.57 -8.51 -3.54
CA TRP A 344 8.45 -7.04 -3.58
C TRP A 344 9.82 -6.36 -3.68
N GLY A 345 10.78 -6.81 -2.87
CA GLY A 345 12.17 -6.31 -2.93
C GLY A 345 12.81 -6.49 -4.31
N ARG A 346 12.60 -7.66 -4.95
CA ARG A 346 13.07 -7.92 -6.30
C ARG A 346 12.42 -6.98 -7.33
N ARG A 347 11.11 -6.74 -7.22
CA ARG A 347 10.37 -5.87 -8.13
C ARG A 347 10.81 -4.42 -8.05
N VAL A 348 10.95 -3.87 -6.84
CA VAL A 348 11.41 -2.49 -6.67
C VAL A 348 12.85 -2.32 -7.14
N THR A 349 13.73 -3.29 -6.88
CA THR A 349 15.12 -3.26 -7.36
C THR A 349 15.18 -3.29 -8.89
N GLU A 350 14.38 -4.12 -9.55
CA GLU A 350 14.34 -4.17 -11.01
C GLU A 350 13.79 -2.86 -11.61
N GLU A 351 12.82 -2.22 -10.97
CA GLU A 351 12.32 -0.91 -11.40
C GLU A 351 13.38 0.17 -11.26
N PHE A 352 14.13 0.20 -10.16
CA PHE A 352 15.28 1.10 -9.99
C PHE A 352 16.36 0.85 -11.04
N HIS A 353 16.68 -0.39 -11.34
CA HIS A 353 17.64 -0.74 -12.39
C HIS A 353 17.18 -0.26 -13.78
N LYS A 354 15.89 -0.37 -14.10
CA LYS A 354 15.32 0.17 -15.35
C LYS A 354 15.45 1.69 -15.40
N GLN A 355 15.21 2.39 -14.28
CA GLN A 355 15.50 3.82 -14.23
C GLN A 355 16.97 4.13 -14.46
N GLY A 356 17.91 3.38 -13.84
CA GLY A 356 19.34 3.54 -14.06
C GLY A 356 19.76 3.33 -15.52
N ASP A 357 19.11 2.40 -16.23
CA ASP A 357 19.31 2.22 -17.67
C ASP A 357 18.83 3.45 -18.45
N CYS A 358 17.71 4.06 -18.05
CA CYS A 358 17.23 5.31 -18.64
C CYS A 358 18.16 6.50 -18.32
N GLU A 359 18.68 6.59 -17.08
CA GLU A 359 19.66 7.59 -16.67
C GLU A 359 20.91 7.52 -17.56
N ARG A 360 21.43 6.31 -17.74
CA ARG A 360 22.61 6.06 -18.60
C ARG A 360 22.34 6.41 -20.06
N ALA A 361 21.20 6.02 -20.59
CA ALA A 361 20.82 6.28 -21.98
C ALA A 361 20.65 7.78 -22.27
N ARG A 362 20.29 8.58 -21.25
CA ARG A 362 20.15 10.04 -21.37
C ARG A 362 21.40 10.82 -20.98
N GLY A 363 22.47 10.13 -20.59
CA GLY A 363 23.72 10.76 -20.20
C GLY A 363 23.64 11.55 -18.88
N VAL A 364 22.66 11.28 -18.04
CA VAL A 364 22.59 11.84 -16.69
C VAL A 364 23.26 10.90 -15.69
N PRO A 365 23.79 11.43 -14.55
CA PRO A 365 24.43 10.58 -13.54
C PRO A 365 23.51 9.45 -13.06
N VAL A 366 24.02 8.23 -13.06
CA VAL A 366 23.28 7.07 -12.55
C VAL A 366 23.35 7.06 -11.03
N ALA A 367 22.20 7.09 -10.35
CA ALA A 367 22.15 6.98 -8.91
C ALA A 367 22.64 5.59 -8.46
N ALA A 368 23.39 5.53 -7.36
CA ALA A 368 23.98 4.26 -6.87
C ALA A 368 22.93 3.15 -6.64
N LEU A 369 21.75 3.50 -6.19
CA LEU A 369 20.63 2.59 -6.00
C LEU A 369 20.09 2.02 -7.32
N ASN A 370 20.24 2.77 -8.41
CA ASN A 370 19.72 2.46 -9.74
C ASN A 370 20.75 1.72 -10.62
N ASP A 371 22.01 1.63 -10.19
CA ASP A 371 23.07 1.07 -11.03
C ASP A 371 23.16 -0.46 -10.92
N ARG A 372 22.57 -1.17 -11.87
CA ARG A 372 22.66 -2.64 -11.94
C ARG A 372 24.09 -3.16 -12.14
N ASN A 373 25.03 -2.33 -12.57
CA ASN A 373 26.42 -2.72 -12.80
C ASN A 373 27.29 -2.55 -11.55
N ALA A 374 26.78 -1.90 -10.49
CA ALA A 374 27.57 -1.57 -9.29
C ALA A 374 28.02 -2.82 -8.50
N SER A 375 27.24 -3.90 -8.48
CA SER A 375 27.55 -5.09 -7.66
C SER A 375 27.76 -6.38 -8.46
N GLY A 376 27.29 -6.45 -9.69
CA GLY A 376 27.31 -7.69 -10.50
C GLY A 376 26.43 -8.83 -9.97
N ASP A 377 25.72 -8.63 -8.84
CA ASP A 377 24.88 -9.62 -8.16
C ASP A 377 23.58 -8.94 -7.70
N VAL A 378 22.50 -9.19 -8.42
CA VAL A 378 21.16 -8.60 -8.19
C VAL A 378 20.61 -8.98 -6.82
N ASP A 379 20.82 -10.22 -6.36
CA ASP A 379 20.29 -10.67 -5.06
C ASP A 379 21.00 -9.92 -3.90
N LYS A 380 22.32 -9.67 -4.03
CA LYS A 380 23.06 -8.86 -3.04
C LYS A 380 22.61 -7.41 -3.05
N THR A 381 22.42 -6.82 -4.24
CA THR A 381 21.91 -5.46 -4.37
C THR A 381 20.52 -5.33 -3.76
N THR A 382 19.61 -6.24 -4.08
CA THR A 382 18.29 -6.27 -3.49
C THR A 382 18.34 -6.37 -1.98
N ALA A 383 19.15 -7.28 -1.42
CA ALA A 383 19.28 -7.44 0.02
C ALA A 383 19.84 -6.19 0.71
N ALA A 384 20.86 -5.54 0.12
CA ALA A 384 21.43 -4.30 0.64
C ALA A 384 20.44 -3.14 0.61
N ASN A 385 19.71 -2.98 -0.49
CA ASN A 385 18.69 -1.94 -0.65
C ASN A 385 17.54 -2.13 0.34
N GLN A 386 17.05 -3.36 0.51
CA GLN A 386 15.99 -3.66 1.47
C GLN A 386 16.44 -3.47 2.92
N ALA A 387 17.69 -3.81 3.25
CA ALA A 387 18.23 -3.56 4.58
C ALA A 387 18.34 -2.06 4.88
N ALA A 388 18.81 -1.26 3.94
CA ALA A 388 18.87 0.20 4.07
C ALA A 388 17.46 0.81 4.17
N PHE A 389 16.52 0.34 3.35
CA PHE A 389 15.13 0.81 3.41
C PHE A 389 14.48 0.52 4.77
N LEU A 390 14.69 -0.68 5.32
CA LEU A 390 14.21 -1.04 6.65
C LEU A 390 14.85 -0.17 7.74
N GLU A 391 16.17 0.09 7.66
CA GLU A 391 16.91 0.84 8.67
C GLU A 391 16.58 2.34 8.66
N TYR A 392 16.47 2.94 7.46
CA TYR A 392 16.38 4.40 7.34
C TYR A 392 14.96 4.92 7.07
N VAL A 393 14.05 4.07 6.60
CA VAL A 393 12.68 4.47 6.26
C VAL A 393 11.67 3.79 7.18
N VAL A 394 11.65 2.44 7.25
CA VAL A 394 10.60 1.71 7.96
C VAL A 394 10.80 1.76 9.48
N GLU A 395 12.04 1.63 9.97
CA GLU A 395 12.31 1.65 11.42
C GLU A 395 11.98 2.98 12.11
N PRO A 396 12.19 4.16 11.49
CA PRO A 396 11.80 5.44 12.09
C PRO A 396 10.28 5.68 12.11
N THR A 397 9.52 5.02 11.22
CA THR A 397 8.06 5.15 11.12
C THR A 397 7.33 4.28 12.12
#